data_efa93e0cbe762e3f3592dc3a880f3ee3
#
_entry.id   efa93e0cbe762e3f3592dc3a880f3ee3
#
_cell.length_a   1.000
_cell.length_b   1.000
_cell.length_c   1.000
_cell.angle_alpha   90.00
_cell.angle_beta   90.00
_cell.angle_gamma   90.00
#
_symmetry.space_group_name_H-M   'P 1'
#
loop_
_entity.id
_entity.type
_entity.pdbx_description
1 polymer ?
#
loop_
_entity_poly.entity_id
_entity_poly.type
_entity_poly.pdbx_seq_one_letter_code
_entity_poly.pdbx_strand_id
1 'polypeptide(L)'
;MTITLQDCRTRDAQDPLRSLRDHFALPPGVIYLDGNSLGVLPKAAPARIADVVQREWGTDLIKSWNTARWFDLPQRLGNQLAPLIGAGPDQVVCTDSTSINLYKVLSAALNIAREDSPARKRIVSERSNFPTDLYIAEGLCKERGLELVLVEPEDIAASLTSDVAVLMLTHVNYRTG
;
A
#
# COMPACT_ATOMS: atom_id res chain seq x y z
N MET A 1 12.28 -23.87 23.41
CA MET A 1 11.03 -23.94 24.22
C MET A 1 9.90 -24.23 23.26
N THR A 2 9.13 -25.28 23.44
CA THR A 2 8.03 -25.62 22.56
C THR A 2 6.77 -24.87 23.05
N ILE A 3 6.18 -24.04 22.19
CA ILE A 3 4.92 -23.33 22.48
C ILE A 3 3.77 -24.31 22.44
N THR A 4 2.95 -24.34 23.49
CA THR A 4 1.76 -25.19 23.61
C THR A 4 0.49 -24.42 23.28
N LEU A 5 -0.62 -25.14 23.02
CA LEU A 5 -1.93 -24.51 22.82
C LEU A 5 -2.38 -23.72 24.08
N GLN A 6 -2.02 -24.19 25.27
CA GLN A 6 -2.34 -23.47 26.51
C GLN A 6 -1.57 -22.14 26.63
N ASP A 7 -0.32 -22.09 26.17
CA ASP A 7 0.43 -20.83 26.13
C ASP A 7 -0.22 -19.82 25.17
N CYS A 8 -0.70 -20.28 24.01
CA CYS A 8 -1.43 -19.42 23.07
C CYS A 8 -2.72 -18.88 23.70
N ARG A 9 -3.54 -19.74 24.31
CA ARG A 9 -4.78 -19.32 24.98
C ARG A 9 -4.54 -18.31 26.11
N THR A 10 -3.44 -18.51 26.86
CA THR A 10 -3.07 -17.58 27.93
C THR A 10 -2.69 -16.20 27.36
N ARG A 11 -1.93 -16.18 26.28
CA ARG A 11 -1.56 -14.92 25.59
C ARG A 11 -2.80 -14.23 25.00
N ASP A 12 -3.70 -14.95 24.34
CA ASP A 12 -4.95 -14.41 23.81
C ASP A 12 -5.82 -13.78 24.91
N ALA A 13 -5.89 -14.43 26.08
CA ALA A 13 -6.66 -13.89 27.21
C ALA A 13 -6.06 -12.61 27.81
N GLN A 14 -4.75 -12.43 27.68
CA GLN A 14 -4.01 -11.27 28.19
C GLN A 14 -3.82 -10.16 27.13
N ASP A 15 -4.19 -10.40 25.86
CA ASP A 15 -4.02 -9.42 24.78
C ASP A 15 -4.97 -8.22 25.00
N PRO A 16 -4.43 -7.00 25.15
CA PRO A 16 -5.25 -5.80 25.30
C PRO A 16 -6.06 -5.47 24.03
N LEU A 17 -5.67 -6.02 22.87
CA LEU A 17 -6.33 -5.79 21.58
C LEU A 17 -7.39 -6.85 21.26
N ARG A 18 -7.59 -7.88 22.12
CA ARG A 18 -8.51 -9.00 21.86
C ARG A 18 -9.93 -8.58 21.49
N SER A 19 -10.43 -7.49 22.10
CA SER A 19 -11.77 -6.98 21.83
C SER A 19 -11.94 -6.37 20.44
N LEU A 20 -10.85 -5.96 19.80
CA LEU A 20 -10.89 -5.41 18.43
C LEU A 20 -11.37 -6.45 17.40
N ARG A 21 -11.16 -7.75 17.67
CA ARG A 21 -11.69 -8.83 16.84
C ARG A 21 -13.20 -8.75 16.67
N ASP A 22 -13.93 -8.27 17.68
CA ASP A 22 -15.38 -8.17 17.66
C ASP A 22 -15.94 -7.13 16.69
N HIS A 23 -15.08 -6.23 16.21
CA HIS A 23 -15.43 -5.26 15.17
C HIS A 23 -15.47 -5.86 13.74
N PHE A 24 -15.02 -7.10 13.57
CA PHE A 24 -14.92 -7.76 12.26
C PHE A 24 -15.87 -8.94 12.14
N ALA A 25 -16.36 -9.18 10.92
CA ALA A 25 -17.20 -10.32 10.55
C ALA A 25 -16.32 -11.45 10.01
N LEU A 26 -15.88 -12.34 10.91
CA LEU A 26 -15.11 -13.52 10.55
C LEU A 26 -16.04 -14.69 10.28
N PRO A 27 -15.89 -15.43 9.16
CA PRO A 27 -16.65 -16.65 8.92
C PRO A 27 -16.37 -17.72 9.99
N PRO A 28 -17.39 -18.45 10.45
CA PRO A 28 -17.19 -19.52 11.43
C PRO A 28 -16.22 -20.61 10.94
N GLY A 29 -15.32 -21.05 11.82
CA GLY A 29 -14.37 -22.13 11.52
C GLY A 29 -13.21 -21.74 10.60
N VAL A 30 -13.11 -20.49 10.15
CA VAL A 30 -11.99 -20.02 9.34
C VAL A 30 -10.93 -19.34 10.20
N ILE A 31 -9.69 -19.79 10.06
CA ILE A 31 -8.50 -19.09 10.55
C ILE A 31 -7.95 -18.27 9.39
N TYR A 32 -8.26 -16.96 9.37
CA TYR A 32 -7.87 -16.09 8.29
C TYR A 32 -6.60 -15.31 8.64
N LEU A 33 -5.51 -15.55 7.91
CA LEU A 33 -4.19 -14.97 8.13
C LEU A 33 -3.67 -14.14 6.94
N ASP A 34 -4.51 -13.91 5.93
CA ASP A 34 -4.13 -13.20 4.70
C ASP A 34 -4.78 -11.80 4.62
N GLY A 35 -4.82 -11.10 5.74
CA GLY A 35 -5.38 -9.74 5.84
C GLY A 35 -4.62 -8.68 5.05
N ASN A 36 -3.38 -8.96 4.65
CA ASN A 36 -2.59 -8.10 3.77
C ASN A 36 -3.04 -8.16 2.31
N SER A 37 -3.58 -9.28 1.84
CA SER A 37 -4.16 -9.40 0.50
C SER A 37 -5.57 -8.80 0.44
N LEU A 38 -6.42 -9.17 1.40
CA LEU A 38 -7.77 -8.61 1.57
C LEU A 38 -8.12 -8.56 3.05
N GLY A 39 -8.40 -7.38 3.57
CA GLY A 39 -8.82 -7.19 4.96
C GLY A 39 -10.15 -7.87 5.25
N VAL A 40 -10.33 -8.34 6.49
CA VAL A 40 -11.60 -8.89 6.97
C VAL A 40 -12.65 -7.78 7.01
N LEU A 41 -13.91 -8.11 6.68
CA LEU A 41 -15.02 -7.17 6.64
C LEU A 41 -15.26 -6.51 8.03
N PRO A 42 -15.08 -5.20 8.16
CA PRO A 42 -15.53 -4.49 9.36
C PRO A 42 -17.06 -4.48 9.44
N LYS A 43 -17.63 -4.82 10.59
CA LYS A 43 -19.09 -4.87 10.76
C LYS A 43 -19.81 -3.54 10.48
N ALA A 44 -19.11 -2.41 10.63
CA ALA A 44 -19.65 -1.10 10.32
C ALA A 44 -19.69 -0.75 8.82
N ALA A 45 -18.90 -1.45 7.99
CA ALA A 45 -18.73 -1.08 6.57
C ALA A 45 -20.02 -1.20 5.74
N PRO A 46 -20.86 -2.25 5.86
CA PRO A 46 -22.10 -2.36 5.08
C PRO A 46 -23.07 -1.20 5.30
N ALA A 47 -23.27 -0.81 6.56
CA ALA A 47 -24.15 0.32 6.88
C ALA A 47 -23.60 1.65 6.34
N ARG A 48 -22.28 1.86 6.42
CA ARG A 48 -21.64 3.05 5.86
C ARG A 48 -21.75 3.11 4.34
N ILE A 49 -21.58 1.98 3.65
CA ILE A 49 -21.75 1.89 2.19
C ILE A 49 -23.20 2.19 1.80
N ALA A 50 -24.17 1.63 2.52
CA ALA A 50 -25.58 1.90 2.28
C ALA A 50 -25.92 3.40 2.43
N ASP A 51 -25.38 4.06 3.46
CA ASP A 51 -25.56 5.51 3.66
C ASP A 51 -24.95 6.33 2.51
N VAL A 52 -23.76 5.97 2.05
CA VAL A 52 -23.14 6.61 0.87
C VAL A 52 -24.04 6.52 -0.36
N VAL A 53 -24.57 5.33 -0.63
CA VAL A 53 -25.40 5.09 -1.83
C VAL A 53 -26.74 5.79 -1.71
N GLN A 54 -27.43 5.66 -0.59
CA GLN A 54 -28.81 6.13 -0.44
C GLN A 54 -28.91 7.63 -0.18
N ARG A 55 -28.08 8.16 0.71
CA ARG A 55 -28.12 9.57 1.11
C ARG A 55 -27.14 10.41 0.30
N GLU A 56 -25.85 10.12 0.43
CA GLU A 56 -24.84 10.99 -0.16
C GLU A 56 -24.98 11.02 -1.70
N TRP A 57 -25.10 9.87 -2.34
CA TRP A 57 -25.32 9.81 -3.78
C TRP A 57 -26.79 10.01 -4.15
N GLY A 58 -27.70 9.20 -3.60
CA GLY A 58 -29.09 9.16 -4.03
C GLY A 58 -29.91 10.43 -3.71
N THR A 59 -29.58 11.13 -2.62
CA THR A 59 -30.30 12.33 -2.17
C THR A 59 -29.53 13.61 -2.45
N ASP A 60 -28.27 13.65 -2.04
CA ASP A 60 -27.47 14.89 -2.11
C ASP A 60 -26.84 15.10 -3.49
N LEU A 61 -26.74 14.05 -4.32
CA LEU A 61 -26.24 14.11 -5.71
C LEU A 61 -24.87 14.83 -5.77
N ILE A 62 -24.71 15.75 -6.73
CA ILE A 62 -23.45 16.52 -6.90
C ILE A 62 -23.04 17.35 -5.68
N LYS A 63 -24.00 17.73 -4.83
CA LYS A 63 -23.71 18.50 -3.62
C LYS A 63 -22.81 17.75 -2.65
N SER A 64 -22.77 16.41 -2.70
CA SER A 64 -22.00 15.55 -1.80
C SER A 64 -20.50 15.78 -1.88
N TRP A 65 -19.99 16.33 -2.95
CA TRP A 65 -18.62 16.80 -3.00
C TRP A 65 -18.29 17.75 -1.84
N ASN A 66 -19.26 18.59 -1.45
CA ASN A 66 -19.12 19.53 -0.34
C ASN A 66 -19.80 19.02 0.92
N THR A 67 -21.11 18.62 0.87
CA THR A 67 -21.90 18.28 2.08
C THR A 67 -21.41 17.02 2.77
N ALA A 68 -21.01 15.99 2.01
CA ALA A 68 -20.38 14.77 2.51
C ALA A 68 -18.85 14.83 2.51
N ARG A 69 -18.29 15.96 2.06
CA ARG A 69 -16.85 16.20 2.04
C ARG A 69 -16.07 15.16 1.22
N TRP A 70 -16.58 14.78 0.06
CA TRP A 70 -15.87 13.85 -0.84
C TRP A 70 -14.61 14.47 -1.40
N PHE A 71 -14.62 15.80 -1.62
CA PHE A 71 -13.48 16.51 -2.19
C PHE A 71 -12.20 16.36 -1.36
N ASP A 72 -12.31 16.48 -0.05
CA ASP A 72 -11.17 16.38 0.86
C ASP A 72 -11.03 15.00 1.55
N LEU A 73 -11.86 14.02 1.16
CA LEU A 73 -11.83 12.67 1.73
C LEU A 73 -10.46 11.98 1.62
N PRO A 74 -9.77 12.02 0.45
CA PRO A 74 -8.44 11.42 0.32
C PRO A 74 -7.43 11.96 1.33
N GLN A 75 -7.42 13.28 1.54
CA GLN A 75 -6.50 13.93 2.48
C GLN A 75 -6.89 13.67 3.93
N ARG A 76 -8.18 13.69 4.25
CA ARG A 76 -8.67 13.37 5.61
C ARG A 76 -8.31 11.95 6.04
N LEU A 77 -8.48 10.98 5.14
CA LEU A 77 -8.09 9.59 5.41
C LEU A 77 -6.58 9.46 5.51
N GLY A 78 -5.84 10.15 4.64
CA GLY A 78 -4.38 10.22 4.72
C GLY A 78 -3.90 10.73 6.07
N ASN A 79 -4.51 11.79 6.59
CA ASN A 79 -4.17 12.36 7.90
C ASN A 79 -4.49 11.42 9.08
N GLN A 80 -5.46 10.51 8.93
CA GLN A 80 -5.72 9.46 9.92
C GLN A 80 -4.67 8.34 9.88
N LEU A 81 -4.15 8.04 8.70
CA LEU A 81 -3.10 7.02 8.51
C LEU A 81 -1.69 7.54 8.82
N ALA A 82 -1.45 8.82 8.63
CA ALA A 82 -0.14 9.44 8.79
C ALA A 82 0.58 9.06 10.11
N PRO A 83 -0.07 9.13 11.30
CA PRO A 83 0.58 8.76 12.56
C PRO A 83 0.98 7.27 12.62
N LEU A 84 0.22 6.38 11.93
CA LEU A 84 0.50 4.94 11.93
C LEU A 84 1.76 4.57 11.14
N ILE A 85 2.15 5.42 10.20
CA ILE A 85 3.32 5.21 9.33
C ILE A 85 4.45 6.21 9.62
N GLY A 86 4.34 6.97 10.73
CA GLY A 86 5.37 7.94 11.13
C GLY A 86 5.43 9.21 10.28
N ALA A 87 4.36 9.53 9.55
CA ALA A 87 4.26 10.75 8.77
C ALA A 87 3.56 11.88 9.54
N GLY A 88 3.82 13.12 9.13
CA GLY A 88 3.18 14.32 9.67
C GLY A 88 1.84 14.64 8.99
N PRO A 89 1.15 15.69 9.45
CA PRO A 89 -0.06 16.19 8.81
C PRO A 89 0.18 16.53 7.33
N ASP A 90 -0.79 16.22 6.49
CA ASP A 90 -0.82 16.52 5.05
C ASP A 90 0.28 15.86 4.20
N GLN A 91 1.02 14.92 4.78
CA GLN A 91 2.06 14.15 4.07
C GLN A 91 1.55 12.84 3.47
N VAL A 92 0.31 12.45 3.75
CA VAL A 92 -0.29 11.20 3.28
C VAL A 92 -1.61 11.51 2.58
N VAL A 93 -1.83 10.87 1.45
CA VAL A 93 -3.10 10.92 0.71
C VAL A 93 -3.54 9.51 0.36
N CYS A 94 -4.83 9.19 0.55
CA CYS A 94 -5.43 7.93 0.11
C CYS A 94 -6.04 8.13 -1.27
N THR A 95 -5.47 7.50 -2.28
CA THR A 95 -5.93 7.65 -3.66
C THR A 95 -5.62 6.38 -4.46
N ASP A 96 -6.37 6.17 -5.53
CA ASP A 96 -6.14 5.14 -6.55
C ASP A 96 -5.84 3.71 -6.01
N SER A 97 -5.15 2.92 -6.80
CA SER A 97 -4.61 1.61 -6.46
C SER A 97 -3.08 1.66 -6.33
N THR A 98 -2.48 0.63 -5.75
CA THR A 98 -1.01 0.48 -5.65
C THR A 98 -0.35 0.64 -7.02
N SER A 99 -0.87 0.01 -8.06
CA SER A 99 -0.32 0.07 -9.42
C SER A 99 -0.32 1.47 -10.00
N ILE A 100 -1.45 2.20 -9.86
CA ILE A 100 -1.56 3.58 -10.35
C ILE A 100 -0.64 4.51 -9.55
N ASN A 101 -0.61 4.35 -8.23
CA ASN A 101 0.26 5.16 -7.38
C ASN A 101 1.73 4.89 -7.66
N LEU A 102 2.11 3.63 -7.88
CA LEU A 102 3.48 3.29 -8.28
C LEU A 102 3.86 3.95 -9.61
N TYR A 103 2.98 3.90 -10.62
CA TYR A 103 3.23 4.59 -11.89
C TYR A 103 3.47 6.08 -11.68
N LYS A 104 2.63 6.75 -10.87
CA LYS A 104 2.77 8.18 -10.56
C LYS A 104 4.09 8.50 -9.86
N VAL A 105 4.39 7.75 -8.78
CA VAL A 105 5.59 7.98 -7.96
C VAL A 105 6.86 7.66 -8.74
N LEU A 106 6.89 6.55 -9.46
CA LEU A 106 8.04 6.17 -10.27
C LEU A 106 8.27 7.16 -11.43
N SER A 107 7.19 7.63 -12.07
CA SER A 107 7.29 8.68 -13.10
C SER A 107 7.88 9.98 -12.54
N ALA A 108 7.46 10.40 -11.34
CA ALA A 108 8.00 11.58 -10.68
C ALA A 108 9.48 11.38 -10.31
N ALA A 109 9.84 10.23 -9.72
CA ALA A 109 11.22 9.91 -9.37
C ALA A 109 12.16 9.91 -10.59
N LEU A 110 11.69 9.37 -11.71
CA LEU A 110 12.45 9.39 -12.98
C LEU A 110 12.61 10.80 -13.55
N ASN A 111 11.64 11.69 -13.38
CA ASN A 111 11.78 13.08 -13.79
C ASN A 111 12.85 13.80 -12.94
N ILE A 112 12.79 13.62 -11.61
CA ILE A 112 13.79 14.17 -10.68
C ILE A 112 15.20 13.64 -11.06
N ALA A 113 15.34 12.32 -11.21
CA ALA A 113 16.62 11.73 -11.56
C ALA A 113 17.18 12.24 -12.89
N ARG A 114 16.32 12.49 -13.89
CA ARG A 114 16.71 13.06 -15.18
C ARG A 114 17.18 14.51 -15.06
N GLU A 115 16.55 15.30 -14.21
CA GLU A 115 16.95 16.69 -13.95
C GLU A 115 18.27 16.77 -13.19
N ASP A 116 18.44 15.93 -12.16
CA ASP A 116 19.65 15.89 -11.34
C ASP A 116 20.85 15.33 -12.08
N SER A 117 20.66 14.24 -12.85
CA SER A 117 21.73 13.53 -13.56
C SER A 117 21.20 12.79 -14.77
N PRO A 118 21.19 13.41 -15.96
CA PRO A 118 20.68 12.81 -17.21
C PRO A 118 21.39 11.52 -17.64
N ALA A 119 22.59 11.26 -17.10
CA ALA A 119 23.36 10.06 -17.37
C ALA A 119 22.82 8.80 -16.68
N ARG A 120 21.99 8.95 -15.61
CA ARG A 120 21.38 7.83 -14.91
C ARG A 120 20.25 7.25 -15.74
N LYS A 121 20.39 5.97 -16.12
CA LYS A 121 19.50 5.30 -17.08
C LYS A 121 18.91 3.99 -16.57
N ARG A 122 19.18 3.61 -15.33
CA ARG A 122 18.75 2.32 -14.77
C ARG A 122 17.75 2.46 -13.65
N ILE A 123 16.74 1.59 -13.67
CA ILE A 123 15.92 1.27 -12.52
C ILE A 123 16.39 -0.08 -12.00
N VAL A 124 16.80 -0.15 -10.74
CA VAL A 124 17.16 -1.41 -10.08
C VAL A 124 15.97 -1.87 -9.24
N SER A 125 15.60 -3.14 -9.36
CA SER A 125 14.55 -3.75 -8.53
C SER A 125 14.90 -5.20 -8.20
N GLU A 126 14.24 -5.73 -7.19
CA GLU A 126 14.33 -7.15 -6.84
C GLU A 126 13.57 -8.00 -7.86
N ARG A 127 14.17 -9.11 -8.31
CA ARG A 127 13.56 -10.04 -9.28
C ARG A 127 12.28 -10.68 -8.76
N SER A 128 12.17 -10.87 -7.45
CA SER A 128 11.00 -11.43 -6.79
C SER A 128 9.95 -10.41 -6.39
N ASN A 129 10.09 -9.15 -6.79
CA ASN A 129 9.11 -8.10 -6.54
C ASN A 129 7.74 -8.46 -7.13
N PHE A 130 6.68 -7.78 -6.69
CA PHE A 130 5.33 -8.08 -7.15
C PHE A 130 5.22 -7.89 -8.67
N PRO A 131 4.64 -8.85 -9.42
CA PRO A 131 4.72 -8.86 -10.89
C PRO A 131 4.21 -7.58 -11.57
N THR A 132 3.09 -7.02 -11.10
CA THR A 132 2.54 -5.78 -11.69
C THR A 132 3.45 -4.58 -11.48
N ASP A 133 4.23 -4.55 -10.39
CA ASP A 133 5.19 -3.47 -10.13
C ASP A 133 6.33 -3.51 -11.15
N LEU A 134 6.80 -4.72 -11.45
CA LEU A 134 7.82 -4.93 -12.48
C LEU A 134 7.31 -4.57 -13.88
N TYR A 135 6.05 -4.93 -14.22
CA TYR A 135 5.44 -4.55 -15.51
C TYR A 135 5.32 -3.03 -15.67
N ILE A 136 4.98 -2.31 -14.61
CA ILE A 136 4.93 -0.84 -14.63
C ILE A 136 6.31 -0.25 -14.86
N ALA A 137 7.32 -0.75 -14.13
CA ALA A 137 8.70 -0.31 -14.29
C ALA A 137 9.24 -0.61 -15.70
N GLU A 138 8.96 -1.80 -16.23
CA GLU A 138 9.34 -2.20 -17.59
C GLU A 138 8.69 -1.29 -18.64
N GLY A 139 7.39 -0.99 -18.49
CA GLY A 139 6.66 -0.09 -19.38
C GLY A 139 7.28 1.31 -19.41
N LEU A 140 7.57 1.89 -18.24
CA LEU A 140 8.22 3.19 -18.13
C LEU A 140 9.65 3.19 -18.68
N CYS A 141 10.42 2.12 -18.46
CA CYS A 141 11.75 1.97 -19.05
C CYS A 141 11.68 1.98 -20.58
N LYS A 142 10.77 1.21 -21.15
CA LYS A 142 10.57 1.13 -22.61
C LYS A 142 10.15 2.48 -23.20
N GLU A 143 9.22 3.18 -22.55
CA GLU A 143 8.73 4.50 -22.99
C GLU A 143 9.86 5.55 -22.98
N ARG A 144 10.74 5.52 -21.97
CA ARG A 144 11.71 6.57 -21.69
C ARG A 144 13.15 6.23 -22.12
N GLY A 145 13.36 5.07 -22.74
CA GLY A 145 14.69 4.62 -23.16
C GLY A 145 15.62 4.33 -21.97
N LEU A 146 15.07 3.72 -20.90
CA LEU A 146 15.79 3.31 -19.71
C LEU A 146 15.93 1.79 -19.65
N GLU A 147 16.75 1.30 -18.73
CA GLU A 147 16.98 -0.12 -18.48
C GLU A 147 16.37 -0.53 -17.12
N LEU A 148 15.60 -1.63 -17.09
CA LEU A 148 15.18 -2.28 -15.85
C LEU A 148 16.16 -3.40 -15.52
N VAL A 149 16.86 -3.28 -14.39
CA VAL A 149 17.82 -4.27 -13.89
C VAL A 149 17.19 -5.01 -12.72
N LEU A 150 16.98 -6.32 -12.90
CA LEU A 150 16.41 -7.20 -11.89
C LEU A 150 17.50 -8.04 -11.26
N VAL A 151 17.66 -7.90 -9.94
CA VAL A 151 18.71 -8.56 -9.15
C VAL A 151 18.11 -9.40 -8.03
N GLU A 152 18.92 -10.29 -7.47
CA GLU A 152 18.56 -10.99 -6.22
C GLU A 152 18.76 -10.06 -5.01
N PRO A 153 18.07 -10.28 -3.88
CA PRO A 153 18.13 -9.39 -2.71
C PRO A 153 19.57 -9.11 -2.21
N GLU A 154 20.42 -10.13 -2.21
CA GLU A 154 21.83 -10.04 -1.81
C GLU A 154 22.69 -9.17 -2.72
N ASP A 155 22.30 -9.01 -3.99
CA ASP A 155 23.03 -8.25 -4.99
C ASP A 155 22.60 -6.79 -5.09
N ILE A 156 21.54 -6.37 -4.41
CA ILE A 156 20.98 -5.02 -4.49
C ILE A 156 22.06 -3.97 -4.21
N ALA A 157 22.79 -4.11 -3.10
CA ALA A 157 23.80 -3.12 -2.71
C ALA A 157 24.93 -2.99 -3.75
N ALA A 158 25.38 -4.10 -4.33
CA ALA A 158 26.40 -4.11 -5.36
C ALA A 158 25.93 -3.53 -6.69
N SER A 159 24.62 -3.55 -6.94
CA SER A 159 24.01 -3.04 -8.17
C SER A 159 23.77 -1.52 -8.16
N LEU A 160 23.98 -0.85 -7.02
CA LEU A 160 23.80 0.61 -6.87
C LEU A 160 25.02 1.38 -7.41
N THR A 161 25.16 1.38 -8.71
CA THR A 161 26.21 2.10 -9.44
C THR A 161 25.80 3.54 -9.78
N SER A 162 26.74 4.36 -10.26
CA SER A 162 26.50 5.80 -10.53
C SER A 162 25.48 6.07 -11.65
N ASP A 163 25.11 5.08 -12.45
CA ASP A 163 24.14 5.17 -13.53
C ASP A 163 22.71 4.74 -13.10
N VAL A 164 22.49 4.38 -11.83
CA VAL A 164 21.17 4.07 -11.29
C VAL A 164 20.39 5.35 -11.06
N ALA A 165 19.24 5.47 -11.72
CA ALA A 165 18.29 6.56 -11.56
C ALA A 165 17.37 6.33 -10.34
N VAL A 166 16.84 5.12 -10.21
CA VAL A 166 15.87 4.77 -9.15
C VAL A 166 16.14 3.35 -8.65
N LEU A 167 16.12 3.19 -7.33
CA LEU A 167 15.97 1.90 -6.66
C LEU A 167 14.51 1.73 -6.27
N MET A 168 13.85 0.68 -6.81
CA MET A 168 12.45 0.36 -6.57
C MET A 168 12.35 -0.95 -5.77
N LEU A 169 11.94 -0.87 -4.52
CA LEU A 169 11.83 -2.02 -3.62
C LEU A 169 10.44 -2.08 -2.99
N THR A 170 10.03 -3.29 -2.60
CA THR A 170 8.81 -3.52 -1.81
C THR A 170 9.18 -3.89 -0.37
N HIS A 171 8.66 -3.16 0.58
CA HIS A 171 8.77 -3.47 2.00
C HIS A 171 7.37 -3.72 2.58
N VAL A 172 7.03 -4.98 2.84
CA VAL A 172 7.86 -6.18 2.74
C VAL A 172 7.46 -7.03 1.53
N ASN A 173 8.38 -7.93 1.09
CA ASN A 173 8.08 -8.88 0.01
C ASN A 173 6.97 -9.85 0.44
N TYR A 174 5.96 -10.02 -0.40
CA TYR A 174 4.75 -10.81 -0.10
C TYR A 174 5.01 -12.33 0.05
N ARG A 175 6.15 -12.82 -0.41
CA ARG A 175 6.53 -14.25 -0.38
C ARG A 175 7.47 -14.60 0.76
N THR A 176 8.30 -13.67 1.16
CA THR A 176 9.39 -13.93 2.12
C THR A 176 9.24 -13.17 3.44
N GLY A 177 8.45 -12.13 3.47
CA GLY A 177 8.19 -11.30 4.66
C GLY A 177 9.23 -10.22 4.88
#